data_8b893569a7f4e9271a4e8bb11ca310e6
#
_entry.id   8b893569a7f4e9271a4e8bb11ca310e6
#
_cell.length_a   1.000
_cell.length_b   1.000
_cell.length_c   1.000
_cell.angle_alpha   90.00
_cell.angle_beta   90.00
_cell.angle_gamma   90.00
#
_symmetry.space_group_name_H-M   'P 1'
#
loop_
_entity.id
_entity.type
_entity.pdbx_description
1 polymer ?
#
loop_
_entity_poly.entity_id
_entity_poly.type
_entity_poly.pdbx_seq_one_letter_code
_entity_poly.pdbx_strand_id
1 'polypeptide(L)'
;MVKIAIDAMGGDNAPKEIVAGAIQAAKEYPENEFQLYGDQESIQAVMTETLPNIRIIHCSEKVTSEDEPVKAVRRKKDASMVVAAQAVKDGEADALFSAGNTGGLLASGLLIVGRIKGIDRPGLMPVLPVVGKENRQFILMDVGANAQCKVQNLEQFSVLGSYYAKYILNIDNPTVGLLNNGTEEGKGNDLVKSVYPLLQENSSINFVGNVEAREILSGIADVVVTDGFTGNAVLKTIEGTALTMMSLLKENILSQGIKGKLGALLLKDTFRSLKNTLDYSQFGGAVLFGLKAPVVKAHGSSSASSVYFAMKQIDTIVRSGVVKDLVDYFEEK
;
A
#
# COMPACT_ATOMS: atom_id res chain seq x y z
N MET A 1 14.11 1.87 -17.84
CA MET A 1 13.13 0.77 -18.04
C MET A 1 12.90 0.15 -16.69
N VAL A 2 11.66 0.14 -16.20
CA VAL A 2 11.26 -0.51 -14.96
C VAL A 2 10.58 -1.83 -15.31
N LYS A 3 10.91 -2.91 -14.59
CA LYS A 3 10.32 -4.24 -14.76
C LYS A 3 9.46 -4.58 -13.55
N ILE A 4 8.18 -4.83 -13.76
CA ILE A 4 7.24 -5.08 -12.67
C ILE A 4 6.75 -6.51 -12.73
N ALA A 5 7.02 -7.29 -11.68
CA ALA A 5 6.48 -8.63 -11.50
C ALA A 5 5.05 -8.55 -10.90
N ILE A 6 4.06 -9.07 -11.61
CA ILE A 6 2.64 -8.95 -11.29
C ILE A 6 2.08 -10.34 -11.03
N ASP A 7 1.65 -10.61 -9.80
CA ASP A 7 0.84 -11.79 -9.47
C ASP A 7 -0.55 -11.66 -10.13
N ALA A 8 -0.69 -12.22 -11.32
CA ALA A 8 -1.91 -12.11 -12.12
C ALA A 8 -3.09 -12.93 -11.56
N MET A 9 -2.82 -13.89 -10.65
CA MET A 9 -3.83 -14.78 -10.06
C MET A 9 -4.28 -14.36 -8.67
N GLY A 10 -3.71 -13.28 -8.13
CA GLY A 10 -4.02 -12.77 -6.80
C GLY A 10 -5.19 -11.79 -6.79
N GLY A 11 -6.17 -12.02 -5.89
CA GLY A 11 -7.35 -11.17 -5.70
C GLY A 11 -8.65 -11.80 -6.17
N ASP A 12 -9.77 -11.18 -5.75
CA ASP A 12 -11.13 -11.70 -5.96
C ASP A 12 -11.54 -11.60 -7.44
N ASN A 13 -11.01 -10.61 -8.15
CA ASN A 13 -11.31 -10.30 -9.55
C ASN A 13 -10.19 -10.75 -10.53
N ALA A 14 -9.22 -11.53 -10.03
CA ALA A 14 -8.12 -12.06 -10.84
C ALA A 14 -8.60 -13.20 -11.77
N PRO A 15 -8.00 -13.35 -12.97
CA PRO A 15 -6.97 -12.48 -13.55
C PRO A 15 -7.51 -11.23 -14.25
N LYS A 16 -8.82 -11.10 -14.46
CA LYS A 16 -9.45 -10.12 -15.36
C LYS A 16 -9.06 -8.68 -15.05
N GLU A 17 -9.29 -8.22 -13.82
CA GLU A 17 -9.01 -6.84 -13.45
C GLU A 17 -7.50 -6.56 -13.34
N ILE A 18 -6.71 -7.58 -12.95
CA ILE A 18 -5.25 -7.45 -12.88
C ILE A 18 -4.65 -7.25 -14.26
N VAL A 19 -5.04 -8.10 -15.22
CA VAL A 19 -4.61 -8.01 -16.62
C VAL A 19 -5.05 -6.70 -17.27
N ALA A 20 -6.31 -6.29 -17.06
CA ALA A 20 -6.82 -5.04 -17.61
C ALA A 20 -6.07 -3.81 -17.10
N GLY A 21 -5.75 -3.75 -15.80
CA GLY A 21 -4.96 -2.67 -15.22
C GLY A 21 -3.50 -2.68 -15.71
N ALA A 22 -2.90 -3.86 -15.87
CA ALA A 22 -1.57 -4.00 -16.44
C ALA A 22 -1.51 -3.53 -17.90
N ILE A 23 -2.51 -3.85 -18.72
CA ILE A 23 -2.63 -3.38 -20.11
C ILE A 23 -2.73 -1.85 -20.15
N GLN A 24 -3.55 -1.25 -19.27
CA GLN A 24 -3.67 0.20 -19.16
C GLN A 24 -2.31 0.86 -18.83
N ALA A 25 -1.58 0.32 -17.86
CA ALA A 25 -0.27 0.80 -17.49
C ALA A 25 0.77 0.60 -18.61
N ALA A 26 0.74 -0.54 -19.30
CA ALA A 26 1.67 -0.84 -20.39
C ALA A 26 1.53 0.12 -21.59
N LYS A 27 0.33 0.64 -21.83
CA LYS A 27 0.10 1.67 -22.85
C LYS A 27 0.66 3.03 -22.48
N GLU A 28 0.56 3.40 -21.20
CA GLU A 28 1.03 4.71 -20.72
C GLU A 28 2.53 4.74 -20.51
N TYR A 29 3.12 3.58 -20.17
CA TYR A 29 4.56 3.42 -19.90
C TYR A 29 5.19 2.41 -20.87
N PRO A 30 5.29 2.73 -22.16
CA PRO A 30 5.76 1.78 -23.18
C PRO A 30 7.24 1.37 -23.00
N GLU A 31 8.01 2.15 -22.24
CA GLU A 31 9.39 1.86 -21.89
C GLU A 31 9.55 0.86 -20.73
N ASN A 32 8.47 0.54 -19.99
CA ASN A 32 8.50 -0.41 -18.88
C ASN A 32 8.07 -1.80 -19.35
N GLU A 33 8.51 -2.83 -18.63
CA GLU A 33 8.12 -4.23 -18.84
C GLU A 33 7.17 -4.68 -17.73
N PHE A 34 6.03 -5.26 -18.11
CA PHE A 34 5.01 -5.79 -17.22
C PHE A 34 4.97 -7.32 -17.34
N GLN A 35 5.42 -8.01 -16.31
CA GLN A 35 5.55 -9.45 -16.26
C GLN A 35 4.36 -10.06 -15.52
N LEU A 36 3.44 -10.71 -16.22
CA LEU A 36 2.24 -11.34 -15.68
C LEU A 36 2.54 -12.80 -15.31
N TYR A 37 2.58 -13.09 -14.02
CA TYR A 37 2.81 -14.43 -13.47
C TYR A 37 1.48 -15.10 -13.17
N GLY A 38 1.22 -16.28 -13.75
CA GLY A 38 0.01 -17.05 -13.52
C GLY A 38 -0.32 -18.05 -14.59
N ASP A 39 -1.51 -18.63 -14.51
CA ASP A 39 -1.98 -19.58 -15.53
C ASP A 39 -2.12 -18.88 -16.89
N GLN A 40 -1.30 -19.32 -17.84
CA GLN A 40 -1.18 -18.68 -19.15
C GLN A 40 -2.49 -18.67 -19.92
N GLU A 41 -3.26 -19.75 -19.87
CA GLU A 41 -4.54 -19.85 -20.62
C GLU A 41 -5.56 -18.90 -20.03
N SER A 42 -5.66 -18.83 -18.69
CA SER A 42 -6.56 -17.91 -17.98
C SER A 42 -6.21 -16.46 -18.25
N ILE A 43 -4.91 -16.11 -18.28
CA ILE A 43 -4.44 -14.76 -18.60
C ILE A 43 -4.78 -14.41 -20.04
N GLN A 44 -4.45 -15.27 -20.99
CA GLN A 44 -4.72 -15.05 -22.43
C GLN A 44 -6.22 -14.90 -22.71
N ALA A 45 -7.07 -15.67 -22.02
CA ALA A 45 -8.52 -15.62 -22.19
C ALA A 45 -9.14 -14.25 -21.83
N VAL A 46 -8.49 -13.44 -20.99
CA VAL A 46 -8.97 -12.11 -20.56
C VAL A 46 -8.16 -10.95 -21.16
N MET A 47 -7.10 -11.25 -21.90
CA MET A 47 -6.34 -10.21 -22.60
C MET A 47 -7.16 -9.62 -23.75
N THR A 48 -7.36 -8.32 -23.73
CA THR A 48 -8.08 -7.59 -24.81
C THR A 48 -7.16 -7.21 -25.97
N GLU A 49 -5.86 -7.20 -25.75
CA GLU A 49 -4.83 -6.86 -26.74
C GLU A 49 -3.46 -7.37 -26.31
N THR A 50 -2.56 -7.56 -27.27
CA THR A 50 -1.16 -7.94 -27.06
C THR A 50 -0.27 -6.73 -27.22
N LEU A 51 0.51 -6.39 -26.20
CA LEU A 51 1.47 -5.30 -26.21
C LEU A 51 2.90 -5.84 -26.10
N PRO A 52 3.87 -5.24 -26.77
CA PRO A 52 5.25 -5.75 -26.84
C PRO A 52 5.99 -5.71 -25.49
N ASN A 53 5.51 -4.89 -24.56
CA ASN A 53 6.05 -4.70 -23.22
C ASN A 53 5.28 -5.47 -22.13
N ILE A 54 4.36 -6.38 -22.52
CA ILE A 54 3.73 -7.34 -21.62
C ILE A 54 4.30 -8.74 -21.89
N ARG A 55 4.77 -9.40 -20.85
CA ARG A 55 5.26 -10.77 -20.89
C ARG A 55 4.46 -11.65 -19.94
N ILE A 56 4.02 -12.81 -20.42
CA ILE A 56 3.34 -13.81 -19.59
C ILE A 56 4.35 -14.87 -19.16
N ILE A 57 4.39 -15.18 -17.88
CA ILE A 57 5.19 -16.23 -17.28
C ILE A 57 4.22 -17.23 -16.66
N HIS A 58 4.18 -18.45 -17.22
CA HIS A 58 3.26 -19.48 -16.76
C HIS A 58 3.60 -19.94 -15.34
N CYS A 59 2.58 -20.05 -14.50
CA CYS A 59 2.62 -20.64 -13.16
C CYS A 59 1.38 -21.51 -12.98
N SER A 60 1.56 -22.73 -12.49
CA SER A 60 0.47 -23.71 -12.35
C SER A 60 -0.30 -23.61 -11.04
N GLU A 61 0.22 -22.85 -10.05
CA GLU A 61 -0.35 -22.72 -8.72
C GLU A 61 -0.63 -21.26 -8.35
N LYS A 62 -1.45 -21.05 -7.31
CA LYS A 62 -1.65 -19.76 -6.66
C LYS A 62 -1.74 -19.90 -5.14
N VAL A 63 -1.43 -18.82 -4.43
CA VAL A 63 -1.68 -18.68 -2.99
C VAL A 63 -3.11 -18.20 -2.79
N THR A 64 -3.93 -18.98 -2.08
CA THR A 64 -5.35 -18.68 -1.80
C THR A 64 -5.53 -18.00 -0.45
N SER A 65 -6.75 -17.49 -0.18
CA SER A 65 -7.10 -16.90 1.13
C SER A 65 -7.07 -17.91 2.28
N GLU A 66 -7.24 -19.20 1.98
CA GLU A 66 -7.29 -20.29 2.97
C GLU A 66 -5.91 -20.85 3.30
N ASP A 67 -4.89 -20.51 2.50
CA ASP A 67 -3.53 -20.99 2.72
C ASP A 67 -2.91 -20.35 3.97
N GLU A 68 -2.22 -21.17 4.75
CA GLU A 68 -1.34 -20.65 5.80
C GLU A 68 -0.13 -19.98 5.14
N PRO A 69 0.09 -18.66 5.36
CA PRO A 69 1.00 -17.83 4.58
C PRO A 69 2.42 -18.39 4.40
N VAL A 70 3.09 -18.66 5.52
CA VAL A 70 4.50 -19.11 5.51
C VAL A 70 4.64 -20.49 4.88
N LYS A 71 3.67 -21.40 5.15
CA LYS A 71 3.70 -22.74 4.55
C LYS A 71 3.42 -22.68 3.06
N ALA A 72 2.49 -21.84 2.63
CA ALA A 72 2.20 -21.66 1.21
C ALA A 72 3.45 -21.22 0.45
N VAL A 73 4.12 -20.16 0.90
CA VAL A 73 5.34 -19.63 0.27
C VAL A 73 6.48 -20.66 0.25
N ARG A 74 6.57 -21.52 1.27
CA ARG A 74 7.60 -22.56 1.32
C ARG A 74 7.30 -23.76 0.44
N ARG A 75 6.02 -24.13 0.26
CA ARG A 75 5.61 -25.38 -0.42
C ARG A 75 5.19 -25.16 -1.86
N LYS A 76 4.41 -24.11 -2.15
CA LYS A 76 3.89 -23.80 -3.49
C LYS A 76 4.93 -23.02 -4.29
N LYS A 77 5.97 -23.72 -4.75
CA LYS A 77 7.09 -23.07 -5.43
C LYS A 77 6.74 -22.53 -6.81
N ASP A 78 5.69 -23.06 -7.43
CA ASP A 78 5.16 -22.62 -8.73
C ASP A 78 3.92 -21.70 -8.59
N ALA A 79 3.66 -21.20 -7.38
CA ALA A 79 2.59 -20.22 -7.20
C ALA A 79 2.99 -18.85 -7.78
N SER A 80 2.07 -18.22 -8.52
CA SER A 80 2.28 -16.93 -9.23
C SER A 80 2.95 -15.87 -8.37
N MET A 81 2.48 -15.66 -7.12
CA MET A 81 3.06 -14.73 -6.16
C MET A 81 4.50 -15.11 -5.76
N VAL A 82 4.77 -16.41 -5.62
CA VAL A 82 6.08 -16.90 -5.18
C VAL A 82 7.11 -16.79 -6.31
N VAL A 83 6.73 -17.19 -7.53
CA VAL A 83 7.58 -17.05 -8.72
C VAL A 83 7.87 -15.57 -9.01
N ALA A 84 6.85 -14.71 -8.94
CA ALA A 84 7.01 -13.26 -9.11
C ALA A 84 7.97 -12.65 -8.04
N ALA A 85 7.87 -13.08 -6.78
CA ALA A 85 8.81 -12.66 -5.73
C ALA A 85 10.23 -13.16 -5.97
N GLN A 86 10.38 -14.37 -6.53
CA GLN A 86 11.69 -14.92 -6.87
C GLN A 86 12.34 -14.13 -8.02
N ALA A 87 11.58 -13.75 -9.04
CA ALA A 87 12.07 -12.89 -10.12
C ALA A 87 12.60 -11.54 -9.61
N VAL A 88 11.93 -10.94 -8.62
CA VAL A 88 12.43 -9.71 -7.97
C VAL A 88 13.75 -9.99 -7.23
N LYS A 89 13.84 -11.08 -6.49
CA LYS A 89 15.07 -11.44 -5.78
C LYS A 89 16.25 -11.66 -6.73
N ASP A 90 16.00 -12.28 -7.88
CA ASP A 90 17.03 -12.64 -8.86
C ASP A 90 17.39 -11.46 -9.79
N GLY A 91 16.75 -10.28 -9.59
CA GLY A 91 16.99 -9.08 -10.39
C GLY A 91 16.37 -9.12 -11.81
N GLU A 92 15.46 -10.06 -12.04
CA GLU A 92 14.69 -10.15 -13.30
C GLU A 92 13.54 -9.13 -13.32
N ALA A 93 13.09 -8.66 -12.14
CA ALA A 93 12.12 -7.59 -11.95
C ALA A 93 12.56 -6.65 -10.82
N ASP A 94 12.10 -5.38 -10.88
CA ASP A 94 12.46 -4.31 -9.95
C ASP A 94 11.47 -4.22 -8.76
N ALA A 95 10.26 -4.72 -8.92
CA ALA A 95 9.20 -4.65 -7.91
C ALA A 95 8.19 -5.78 -8.05
N LEU A 96 7.50 -6.10 -6.94
CA LEU A 96 6.43 -7.09 -6.88
C LEU A 96 5.08 -6.41 -6.62
N PHE A 97 4.06 -6.82 -7.37
CA PHE A 97 2.66 -6.45 -7.13
C PHE A 97 1.80 -7.68 -6.92
N SER A 98 0.89 -7.62 -5.93
CA SER A 98 -0.19 -8.61 -5.78
C SER A 98 -1.42 -8.01 -5.09
N ALA A 99 -2.61 -8.41 -5.56
CA ALA A 99 -3.89 -8.20 -4.88
C ALA A 99 -4.35 -9.44 -4.09
N GLY A 100 -3.51 -10.48 -4.01
CA GLY A 100 -3.81 -11.75 -3.36
C GLY A 100 -3.73 -11.73 -1.83
N ASN A 101 -3.50 -12.92 -1.25
CA ASN A 101 -3.41 -13.13 0.19
C ASN A 101 -2.33 -12.24 0.83
N THR A 102 -2.75 -11.35 1.76
CA THR A 102 -1.85 -10.38 2.40
C THR A 102 -0.73 -11.06 3.17
N GLY A 103 -1.05 -12.08 3.96
CA GLY A 103 -0.03 -12.83 4.71
C GLY A 103 0.96 -13.55 3.80
N GLY A 104 0.49 -14.11 2.67
CA GLY A 104 1.34 -14.71 1.64
C GLY A 104 2.28 -13.70 1.00
N LEU A 105 1.80 -12.51 0.69
CA LEU A 105 2.64 -11.43 0.14
C LEU A 105 3.67 -10.92 1.14
N LEU A 106 3.28 -10.73 2.41
CA LEU A 106 4.20 -10.38 3.50
C LEU A 106 5.28 -11.44 3.67
N ALA A 107 4.89 -12.73 3.66
CA ALA A 107 5.83 -13.84 3.75
C ALA A 107 6.77 -13.91 2.52
N SER A 108 6.25 -13.68 1.31
CA SER A 108 7.06 -13.63 0.07
C SER A 108 8.06 -12.47 0.10
N GLY A 109 7.61 -11.29 0.54
CA GLY A 109 8.47 -10.12 0.73
C GLY A 109 9.61 -10.40 1.72
N LEU A 110 9.27 -10.96 2.89
CA LEU A 110 10.26 -11.23 3.95
C LEU A 110 11.23 -12.37 3.61
N LEU A 111 10.70 -13.49 3.09
CA LEU A 111 11.47 -14.73 2.94
C LEU A 111 12.18 -14.84 1.59
N ILE A 112 11.67 -14.17 0.56
CA ILE A 112 12.21 -14.27 -0.80
C ILE A 112 12.91 -12.97 -1.19
N VAL A 113 12.17 -11.82 -1.26
CA VAL A 113 12.76 -10.51 -1.64
C VAL A 113 13.82 -10.08 -0.63
N GLY A 114 13.52 -10.23 0.67
CA GLY A 114 14.44 -9.95 1.76
C GLY A 114 14.40 -8.50 2.24
N ARG A 115 14.79 -8.31 3.50
CA ARG A 115 14.86 -7.00 4.18
C ARG A 115 16.13 -6.25 3.81
N ILE A 116 16.06 -4.93 3.83
CA ILE A 116 17.25 -4.08 3.90
C ILE A 116 18.03 -4.44 5.18
N LYS A 117 19.36 -4.53 5.07
CA LYS A 117 20.21 -4.81 6.22
C LYS A 117 20.08 -3.66 7.24
N GLY A 118 19.98 -4.01 8.51
CA GLY A 118 19.73 -3.03 9.60
C GLY A 118 18.25 -2.86 9.93
N ILE A 119 17.31 -3.16 9.03
CA ILE A 119 15.87 -3.11 9.31
C ILE A 119 15.41 -4.41 9.99
N ASP A 120 14.82 -4.28 11.19
CA ASP A 120 14.28 -5.44 11.94
C ASP A 120 13.00 -5.98 11.29
N ARG A 121 12.06 -5.10 10.94
CA ARG A 121 10.78 -5.44 10.32
C ARG A 121 10.41 -4.42 9.23
N PRO A 122 9.95 -4.84 8.05
CA PRO A 122 9.29 -3.95 7.12
C PRO A 122 7.91 -3.58 7.66
N GLY A 123 7.40 -2.42 7.32
CA GLY A 123 6.03 -2.01 7.64
C GLY A 123 5.17 -1.89 6.40
N LEU A 124 3.88 -2.17 6.54
CA LEU A 124 2.88 -1.97 5.50
C LEU A 124 2.31 -0.55 5.60
N MET A 125 2.43 0.23 4.54
CA MET A 125 2.01 1.64 4.56
C MET A 125 1.16 2.00 3.33
N PRO A 126 -0.11 2.35 3.50
CA PRO A 126 -0.91 3.04 2.50
C PRO A 126 -0.60 4.54 2.52
N VAL A 127 -0.84 5.18 1.37
CA VAL A 127 -0.96 6.62 1.25
C VAL A 127 -2.45 6.97 1.34
N LEU A 128 -2.79 7.90 2.23
CA LEU A 128 -4.17 8.30 2.54
C LEU A 128 -4.39 9.78 2.20
N PRO A 129 -5.61 10.17 1.76
CA PRO A 129 -5.93 11.56 1.51
C PRO A 129 -6.08 12.37 2.79
N VAL A 130 -5.70 13.63 2.73
CA VAL A 130 -6.08 14.62 3.75
C VAL A 130 -7.43 15.21 3.39
N VAL A 131 -8.42 15.04 4.27
CA VAL A 131 -9.77 15.51 4.00
C VAL A 131 -9.83 17.06 4.01
N GLY A 132 -10.46 17.61 2.98
CA GLY A 132 -10.61 19.06 2.84
C GLY A 132 -9.38 19.81 2.31
N LYS A 133 -8.31 19.09 1.94
CA LYS A 133 -7.12 19.68 1.29
C LYS A 133 -6.85 18.94 -0.01
N GLU A 134 -7.11 19.61 -1.11
CA GLU A 134 -6.92 19.02 -2.45
C GLU A 134 -5.44 18.62 -2.66
N ASN A 135 -5.24 17.43 -3.21
CA ASN A 135 -3.93 16.84 -3.52
C ASN A 135 -2.97 16.65 -2.33
N ARG A 136 -3.40 16.88 -1.09
CA ARG A 136 -2.58 16.57 0.09
C ARG A 136 -2.83 15.16 0.56
N GLN A 137 -1.74 14.45 0.86
CA GLN A 137 -1.70 13.07 1.29
C GLN A 137 -0.85 12.93 2.54
N PHE A 138 -1.06 11.86 3.28
CA PHE A 138 -0.21 11.45 4.39
C PHE A 138 -0.01 9.92 4.38
N ILE A 139 0.98 9.46 5.12
CA ILE A 139 1.33 8.05 5.25
C ILE A 139 0.91 7.56 6.64
N LEU A 140 0.25 6.41 6.70
CA LEU A 140 0.02 5.67 7.95
C LEU A 140 0.86 4.39 7.94
N MET A 141 1.74 4.21 8.94
CA MET A 141 2.66 3.08 9.04
C MET A 141 2.84 2.65 10.49
N ASP A 142 2.65 1.40 10.82
CA ASP A 142 2.34 0.18 10.09
C ASP A 142 0.82 -0.09 10.13
N VAL A 143 0.26 -0.68 9.06
CA VAL A 143 -1.17 -1.02 9.01
C VAL A 143 -1.44 -2.52 8.88
N GLY A 144 -0.57 -3.35 9.46
CA GLY A 144 -0.87 -4.78 9.57
C GLY A 144 0.23 -5.76 9.14
N ALA A 145 1.46 -5.28 8.88
CA ALA A 145 2.57 -6.19 8.68
C ALA A 145 3.05 -6.79 10.02
N ASN A 146 2.97 -6.03 11.11
CA ASN A 146 3.48 -6.43 12.43
C ASN A 146 2.46 -6.14 13.52
N ALA A 147 1.71 -7.16 13.94
CA ALA A 147 0.70 -7.02 15.00
C ALA A 147 1.30 -6.59 16.36
N GLN A 148 2.53 -6.99 16.63
CA GLN A 148 3.30 -6.58 17.80
C GLN A 148 4.63 -5.99 17.35
N CYS A 149 4.91 -4.78 17.80
CA CYS A 149 6.14 -4.05 17.50
C CYS A 149 7.01 -3.87 18.74
N LYS A 150 8.31 -3.79 18.50
CA LYS A 150 9.28 -3.29 19.45
C LYS A 150 9.48 -1.78 19.24
N VAL A 151 10.08 -1.12 20.21
CA VAL A 151 10.44 0.30 20.14
C VAL A 151 11.23 0.62 18.87
N GLN A 152 12.24 -0.17 18.56
CA GLN A 152 13.08 -0.06 17.36
C GLN A 152 12.25 -0.12 16.05
N ASN A 153 11.17 -0.88 16.02
CA ASN A 153 10.35 -0.97 14.80
C ASN A 153 9.68 0.37 14.48
N LEU A 154 9.08 1.03 15.50
CA LEU A 154 8.43 2.32 15.29
C LEU A 154 9.43 3.42 14.94
N GLU A 155 10.62 3.40 15.53
CA GLU A 155 11.72 4.28 15.15
C GLU A 155 12.10 4.08 13.68
N GLN A 156 12.28 2.83 13.24
CA GLN A 156 12.58 2.53 11.84
C GLN A 156 11.43 2.92 10.90
N PHE A 157 10.17 2.70 11.30
CA PHE A 157 9.00 3.12 10.52
C PHE A 157 8.95 4.63 10.32
N SER A 158 9.35 5.41 11.32
CA SER A 158 9.41 6.87 11.20
C SER A 158 10.39 7.33 10.13
N VAL A 159 11.56 6.71 10.06
CA VAL A 159 12.56 6.97 9.03
C VAL A 159 12.07 6.52 7.66
N LEU A 160 11.56 5.28 7.55
CA LEU A 160 11.01 4.74 6.31
C LEU A 160 9.91 5.63 5.75
N GLY A 161 8.93 6.02 6.58
CA GLY A 161 7.85 6.93 6.19
C GLY A 161 8.36 8.30 5.74
N SER A 162 9.35 8.87 6.44
CA SER A 162 9.96 10.16 6.07
C SER A 162 10.65 10.09 4.71
N TYR A 163 11.39 9.03 4.42
CA TYR A 163 12.01 8.84 3.10
C TYR A 163 10.95 8.72 2.01
N TYR A 164 9.90 7.93 2.23
CA TYR A 164 8.82 7.82 1.27
C TYR A 164 8.11 9.17 1.03
N ALA A 165 7.77 9.89 2.09
CA ALA A 165 7.14 11.21 1.98
C ALA A 165 8.02 12.20 1.21
N LYS A 166 9.33 12.19 1.45
CA LYS A 166 10.28 13.05 0.76
C LYS A 166 10.42 12.70 -0.72
N TYR A 167 10.66 11.43 -1.06
CA TYR A 167 11.00 11.01 -2.42
C TYR A 167 9.76 10.79 -3.31
N ILE A 168 8.63 10.38 -2.73
CA ILE A 168 7.43 10.00 -3.49
C ILE A 168 6.34 11.05 -3.42
N LEU A 169 6.13 11.64 -2.22
CA LEU A 169 5.14 12.70 -2.05
C LEU A 169 5.72 14.10 -2.25
N ASN A 170 7.04 14.21 -2.49
CA ASN A 170 7.77 15.46 -2.72
C ASN A 170 7.62 16.47 -1.57
N ILE A 171 7.71 15.99 -0.33
CA ILE A 171 7.67 16.81 0.88
C ILE A 171 9.10 16.94 1.42
N ASP A 172 9.73 18.10 1.29
CA ASP A 172 11.17 18.30 1.60
C ASP A 172 11.51 17.97 3.05
N ASN A 173 10.68 18.34 4.02
CA ASN A 173 10.87 18.10 5.45
C ASN A 173 9.61 17.51 6.07
N PRO A 174 9.28 16.23 5.80
CA PRO A 174 8.03 15.64 6.21
C PRO A 174 7.92 15.56 7.73
N THR A 175 6.79 15.97 8.26
CA THR A 175 6.46 15.87 9.67
C THR A 175 6.09 14.44 10.04
N VAL A 176 6.59 13.97 11.20
CA VAL A 176 6.31 12.63 11.74
C VAL A 176 5.55 12.74 13.05
N GLY A 177 4.37 12.13 13.13
CA GLY A 177 3.58 12.01 14.35
C GLY A 177 3.52 10.57 14.86
N LEU A 178 3.45 10.40 16.17
CA LEU A 178 3.26 9.10 16.82
C LEU A 178 1.79 8.93 17.20
N LEU A 179 1.09 7.93 16.63
CA LEU A 179 -0.31 7.68 16.92
C LEU A 179 -0.52 7.33 18.39
N ASN A 180 -1.42 8.05 19.05
CA ASN A 180 -1.67 7.92 20.47
C ASN A 180 -3.14 8.22 20.83
N ASN A 181 -3.49 8.03 22.11
CA ASN A 181 -4.80 8.33 22.70
C ASN A 181 -4.89 9.73 23.35
N GLY A 182 -3.87 10.56 23.19
CA GLY A 182 -3.77 11.94 23.66
C GLY A 182 -2.49 12.59 23.15
N THR A 183 -2.42 13.90 23.17
CA THR A 183 -1.30 14.67 22.60
C THR A 183 -0.13 14.84 23.56
N GLU A 184 -0.35 14.65 24.87
CA GLU A 184 0.65 14.83 25.91
C GLU A 184 1.72 13.72 25.84
N GLU A 185 2.97 14.06 26.11
CA GLU A 185 4.12 13.15 26.07
C GLU A 185 3.94 11.88 26.90
N GLY A 186 3.38 11.99 28.11
CA GLY A 186 3.20 10.86 29.03
C GLY A 186 1.99 9.96 28.74
N LYS A 187 1.25 10.18 27.65
CA LYS A 187 0.08 9.37 27.26
C LYS A 187 0.48 8.10 26.51
N GLY A 188 -0.47 7.17 26.44
CA GLY A 188 -0.34 5.94 25.66
C GLY A 188 0.05 4.72 26.49
N ASN A 189 0.24 3.62 25.76
CA ASN A 189 0.72 2.36 26.31
C ASN A 189 2.26 2.38 26.48
N ASP A 190 2.82 1.32 27.06
CA ASP A 190 4.26 1.23 27.35
C ASP A 190 5.13 1.35 26.08
N LEU A 191 4.67 0.80 24.96
CA LEU A 191 5.38 0.92 23.68
C LEU A 191 5.50 2.39 23.26
N VAL A 192 4.38 3.09 23.18
CA VAL A 192 4.33 4.49 22.73
C VAL A 192 5.14 5.40 23.65
N LYS A 193 5.00 5.23 24.98
CA LYS A 193 5.80 5.98 25.97
C LYS A 193 7.31 5.74 25.82
N SER A 194 7.72 4.52 25.46
CA SER A 194 9.12 4.20 25.25
C SER A 194 9.66 4.69 23.90
N VAL A 195 8.81 4.82 22.90
CA VAL A 195 9.18 5.31 21.56
C VAL A 195 9.30 6.83 21.52
N TYR A 196 8.42 7.55 22.22
CA TYR A 196 8.35 9.02 22.16
C TYR A 196 9.70 9.72 22.33
N PRO A 197 10.48 9.47 23.41
CA PRO A 197 11.78 10.15 23.60
C PRO A 197 12.78 9.82 22.49
N LEU A 198 12.77 8.60 21.95
CA LEU A 198 13.67 8.22 20.86
C LEU A 198 13.36 8.96 19.56
N LEU A 199 12.06 9.14 19.25
CA LEU A 199 11.67 9.94 18.09
C LEU A 199 12.02 11.42 18.27
N GLN A 200 11.90 11.94 19.49
CA GLN A 200 12.23 13.33 19.82
C GLN A 200 13.73 13.61 19.70
N GLU A 201 14.57 12.65 20.05
CA GLU A 201 16.04 12.76 19.95
C GLU A 201 16.58 12.44 18.55
N ASN A 202 15.76 11.84 17.67
CA ASN A 202 16.20 11.42 16.34
C ASN A 202 16.26 12.60 15.37
N SER A 203 17.43 13.17 15.15
CA SER A 203 17.65 14.31 14.25
C SER A 203 17.42 14.01 12.75
N SER A 204 17.25 12.74 12.37
CA SER A 204 16.98 12.36 10.96
C SER A 204 15.52 12.46 10.56
N ILE A 205 14.61 12.83 11.49
CA ILE A 205 13.18 13.01 11.26
C ILE A 205 12.69 14.35 11.84
N ASN A 206 11.61 14.87 11.32
CA ASN A 206 10.94 16.06 11.86
C ASN A 206 9.76 15.61 12.74
N PHE A 207 10.06 15.19 13.97
CA PHE A 207 9.04 14.69 14.90
C PHE A 207 8.19 15.82 15.47
N VAL A 208 6.87 15.71 15.39
CA VAL A 208 5.89 16.71 15.85
C VAL A 208 5.08 16.27 17.08
N GLY A 209 5.46 15.14 17.70
CA GLY A 209 4.80 14.65 18.91
C GLY A 209 3.69 13.62 18.65
N ASN A 210 2.84 13.43 19.65
CA ASN A 210 1.71 12.51 19.59
C ASN A 210 0.56 13.08 18.74
N VAL A 211 -0.11 12.17 18.00
CA VAL A 211 -1.28 12.46 17.15
C VAL A 211 -2.46 11.60 17.58
N GLU A 212 -3.62 12.20 17.82
CA GLU A 212 -4.84 11.46 18.10
C GLU A 212 -5.49 10.91 16.82
N ALA A 213 -6.06 9.71 16.90
CA ALA A 213 -6.70 9.03 15.75
C ALA A 213 -7.83 9.87 15.10
N ARG A 214 -8.54 10.72 15.88
CA ARG A 214 -9.60 11.60 15.34
C ARG A 214 -9.08 12.70 14.40
N GLU A 215 -7.78 13.04 14.50
CA GLU A 215 -7.17 14.14 13.74
C GLU A 215 -6.38 13.63 12.52
N ILE A 216 -6.25 12.32 12.36
CA ILE A 216 -5.37 11.71 11.35
C ILE A 216 -5.73 12.15 9.92
N LEU A 217 -7.04 12.28 9.61
CA LEU A 217 -7.51 12.70 8.29
C LEU A 217 -7.41 14.21 8.06
N SER A 218 -7.09 15.01 9.08
CA SER A 218 -6.88 16.46 8.93
C SER A 218 -5.50 16.82 8.38
N GLY A 219 -4.59 15.83 8.29
CA GLY A 219 -3.21 16.02 7.86
C GLY A 219 -2.38 16.78 8.88
N ILE A 220 -2.49 16.41 10.15
CA ILE A 220 -1.72 16.97 11.26
C ILE A 220 -0.24 16.60 11.17
N ALA A 221 0.07 15.45 10.55
CA ALA A 221 1.42 15.04 10.20
C ALA A 221 1.43 14.42 8.80
N ASP A 222 2.58 14.45 8.13
CA ASP A 222 2.77 13.85 6.80
C ASP A 222 3.01 12.34 6.89
N VAL A 223 3.54 11.89 8.02
CA VAL A 223 3.75 10.49 8.36
C VAL A 223 3.20 10.24 9.77
N VAL A 224 2.32 9.28 9.93
CA VAL A 224 1.80 8.85 11.23
C VAL A 224 2.25 7.42 11.50
N VAL A 225 3.00 7.23 12.59
CA VAL A 225 3.63 5.95 12.94
C VAL A 225 2.88 5.27 14.08
N THR A 226 2.69 3.96 13.96
CA THR A 226 2.04 3.12 14.96
C THR A 226 2.45 1.65 14.79
N ASP A 227 2.03 0.77 15.71
CA ASP A 227 2.09 -0.69 15.52
C ASP A 227 1.02 -1.15 14.52
N GLY A 228 1.27 -2.31 13.89
CA GLY A 228 0.39 -2.80 12.83
C GLY A 228 -1.00 -3.23 13.29
N PHE A 229 -1.20 -3.58 14.57
CA PHE A 229 -2.52 -3.89 15.11
C PHE A 229 -3.37 -2.63 15.20
N THR A 230 -2.83 -1.59 15.84
CA THR A 230 -3.49 -0.29 15.99
C THR A 230 -3.72 0.37 14.64
N GLY A 231 -2.70 0.40 13.77
CA GLY A 231 -2.81 1.02 12.44
C GLY A 231 -3.82 0.32 11.54
N ASN A 232 -3.87 -1.01 11.55
CA ASN A 232 -4.90 -1.76 10.80
C ASN A 232 -6.31 -1.49 11.35
N ALA A 233 -6.49 -1.42 12.67
CA ALA A 233 -7.78 -1.07 13.27
C ALA A 233 -8.23 0.32 12.86
N VAL A 234 -7.34 1.32 12.90
CA VAL A 234 -7.62 2.69 12.47
C VAL A 234 -7.97 2.73 10.98
N LEU A 235 -7.16 2.12 10.12
CA LEU A 235 -7.43 2.06 8.68
C LEU A 235 -8.79 1.42 8.38
N LYS A 236 -9.08 0.26 8.96
CA LYS A 236 -10.37 -0.43 8.77
C LYS A 236 -11.56 0.34 9.31
N THR A 237 -11.37 1.10 10.40
CA THR A 237 -12.42 2.00 10.92
C THR A 237 -12.68 3.15 9.95
N ILE A 238 -11.64 3.77 9.39
CA ILE A 238 -11.78 4.82 8.37
C ILE A 238 -12.53 4.28 7.15
N GLU A 239 -12.09 3.14 6.61
CA GLU A 239 -12.72 2.46 5.46
C GLU A 239 -14.20 2.15 5.73
N GLY A 240 -14.48 1.47 6.84
CA GLY A 240 -15.84 1.05 7.20
C GLY A 240 -16.77 2.23 7.47
N THR A 241 -16.28 3.28 8.15
CA THR A 241 -17.05 4.49 8.41
C THR A 241 -17.39 5.22 7.11
N ALA A 242 -16.42 5.38 6.21
CA ALA A 242 -16.64 6.02 4.91
C ALA A 242 -17.71 5.28 4.09
N LEU A 243 -17.63 3.95 3.99
CA LEU A 243 -18.61 3.13 3.27
C LEU A 243 -20.00 3.21 3.91
N THR A 244 -20.09 3.13 5.23
CA THR A 244 -21.35 3.22 5.98
C THR A 244 -22.01 4.59 5.80
N MET A 245 -21.25 5.67 5.91
CA MET A 245 -21.75 7.03 5.70
C MET A 245 -22.29 7.24 4.28
N MET A 246 -21.58 6.75 3.26
CA MET A 246 -22.04 6.81 1.87
C MET A 246 -23.31 6.00 1.64
N SER A 247 -23.44 4.82 2.27
CA SER A 247 -24.67 4.01 2.20
C SER A 247 -25.86 4.72 2.85
N LEU A 248 -25.67 5.26 4.07
CA LEU A 248 -26.69 6.00 4.78
C LEU A 248 -27.17 7.24 4.01
N LEU A 249 -26.25 8.00 3.42
CA LEU A 249 -26.59 9.15 2.58
C LEU A 249 -27.44 8.71 1.39
N LYS A 250 -27.01 7.65 0.68
CA LYS A 250 -27.76 7.10 -0.48
C LYS A 250 -29.16 6.66 -0.08
N GLU A 251 -29.30 5.89 1.00
CA GLU A 251 -30.59 5.39 1.49
C GLU A 251 -31.54 6.53 1.89
N ASN A 252 -31.03 7.51 2.68
CA ASN A 252 -31.82 8.64 3.11
C ASN A 252 -32.30 9.51 1.92
N ILE A 253 -31.48 9.73 0.92
CA ILE A 253 -31.85 10.47 -0.29
C ILE A 253 -32.90 9.69 -1.08
N LEU A 254 -32.72 8.40 -1.30
CA LEU A 254 -33.67 7.59 -2.06
C LEU A 254 -35.00 7.41 -1.36
N SER A 255 -35.05 7.40 -0.03
CA SER A 255 -36.28 7.33 0.78
C SER A 255 -37.21 8.53 0.58
N GLN A 256 -36.71 9.67 0.09
CA GLN A 256 -37.50 10.86 -0.24
C GLN A 256 -38.25 10.72 -1.59
N GLY A 257 -38.29 9.55 -2.21
CA GLY A 257 -39.00 9.26 -3.43
C GLY A 257 -38.49 10.09 -4.62
N ILE A 258 -39.45 10.68 -5.39
CA ILE A 258 -39.09 11.44 -6.62
C ILE A 258 -38.23 12.67 -6.30
N LYS A 259 -38.51 13.38 -5.21
CA LYS A 259 -37.75 14.56 -4.78
C LYS A 259 -36.28 14.17 -4.48
N GLY A 260 -36.09 13.05 -3.78
CA GLY A 260 -34.74 12.53 -3.47
C GLY A 260 -33.97 12.12 -4.74
N LYS A 261 -34.64 11.44 -5.68
CA LYS A 261 -33.99 11.07 -6.95
C LYS A 261 -33.57 12.28 -7.77
N LEU A 262 -34.40 13.33 -7.83
CA LEU A 262 -34.06 14.59 -8.50
C LEU A 262 -32.90 15.30 -7.80
N GLY A 263 -32.91 15.38 -6.47
CA GLY A 263 -31.80 15.91 -5.68
C GLY A 263 -30.50 15.14 -5.88
N ALA A 264 -30.56 13.80 -5.89
CA ALA A 264 -29.40 12.95 -6.16
C ALA A 264 -28.82 13.18 -7.58
N LEU A 265 -29.67 13.41 -8.57
CA LEU A 265 -29.24 13.74 -9.93
C LEU A 265 -28.49 15.06 -10.00
N LEU A 266 -29.02 16.09 -9.34
CA LEU A 266 -28.40 17.42 -9.26
C LEU A 266 -27.06 17.41 -8.51
N LEU A 267 -26.93 16.55 -7.50
CA LEU A 267 -25.71 16.41 -6.66
C LEU A 267 -24.78 15.28 -7.11
N LYS A 268 -25.02 14.67 -8.28
CA LYS A 268 -24.28 13.51 -8.77
C LYS A 268 -22.77 13.73 -8.79
N ASP A 269 -22.33 14.89 -9.26
CA ASP A 269 -20.89 15.19 -9.34
C ASP A 269 -20.29 15.46 -7.97
N THR A 270 -21.03 16.06 -7.04
CA THR A 270 -20.63 16.24 -5.64
C THR A 270 -20.45 14.88 -4.95
N PHE A 271 -21.39 13.94 -5.12
CA PHE A 271 -21.25 12.58 -4.58
C PHE A 271 -20.10 11.80 -5.20
N ARG A 272 -19.87 11.99 -6.51
CA ARG A 272 -18.70 11.38 -7.19
C ARG A 272 -17.39 11.96 -6.63
N SER A 273 -17.29 13.26 -6.46
CA SER A 273 -16.12 13.92 -5.87
C SER A 273 -15.87 13.44 -4.44
N LEU A 274 -16.92 13.38 -3.60
CA LEU A 274 -16.80 12.89 -2.23
C LEU A 274 -16.33 11.43 -2.17
N LYS A 275 -16.90 10.56 -3.03
CA LYS A 275 -16.46 9.18 -3.15
C LYS A 275 -14.99 9.09 -3.55
N ASN A 276 -14.57 9.86 -4.56
CA ASN A 276 -13.19 9.88 -5.02
C ASN A 276 -12.24 10.41 -3.95
N THR A 277 -12.63 11.42 -3.18
CA THR A 277 -11.81 11.94 -2.07
C THR A 277 -11.57 10.88 -0.98
N LEU A 278 -12.51 9.99 -0.75
CA LEU A 278 -12.39 8.92 0.25
C LEU A 278 -11.80 7.61 -0.32
N ASP A 279 -11.69 7.50 -1.63
CA ASP A 279 -11.13 6.33 -2.32
C ASP A 279 -9.61 6.45 -2.46
N TYR A 280 -8.90 5.93 -1.46
CA TYR A 280 -7.44 5.95 -1.48
C TYR A 280 -6.81 4.98 -2.50
N SER A 281 -7.60 4.12 -3.16
CA SER A 281 -7.10 3.22 -4.21
C SER A 281 -6.51 3.96 -5.41
N GLN A 282 -6.85 5.24 -5.58
CA GLN A 282 -6.27 6.14 -6.59
C GLN A 282 -4.81 6.53 -6.29
N PHE A 283 -4.35 6.32 -5.07
CA PHE A 283 -2.95 6.57 -4.69
C PHE A 283 -2.07 5.32 -4.82
N GLY A 284 -2.63 4.22 -5.36
CA GLY A 284 -1.96 2.95 -5.55
C GLY A 284 -2.32 1.94 -4.46
N GLY A 285 -1.39 1.03 -4.19
CA GLY A 285 -1.52 0.02 -3.13
C GLY A 285 -0.80 0.43 -1.83
N ALA A 286 -0.97 -0.39 -0.79
CA ALA A 286 -0.13 -0.31 0.40
C ALA A 286 1.25 -0.91 0.09
N VAL A 287 2.30 -0.17 0.37
CA VAL A 287 3.68 -0.59 0.13
C VAL A 287 4.22 -1.31 1.37
N LEU A 288 4.73 -2.51 1.20
CA LEU A 288 5.56 -3.18 2.22
C LEU A 288 6.97 -2.62 2.11
N PHE A 289 7.28 -1.63 2.95
CA PHE A 289 8.48 -0.83 2.85
C PHE A 289 9.53 -1.25 3.89
N GLY A 290 10.81 -1.20 3.50
CA GLY A 290 11.92 -1.75 4.28
C GLY A 290 12.46 -3.08 3.73
N LEU A 291 12.03 -3.47 2.53
CA LEU A 291 12.55 -4.58 1.75
C LEU A 291 13.56 -4.09 0.70
N LYS A 292 14.36 -5.01 0.17
CA LYS A 292 15.38 -4.74 -0.86
C LYS A 292 14.81 -4.28 -2.20
N ALA A 293 13.50 -4.50 -2.42
CA ALA A 293 12.74 -4.01 -3.56
C ALA A 293 11.30 -3.69 -3.12
N PRO A 294 10.59 -2.78 -3.82
CA PRO A 294 9.20 -2.47 -3.50
C PRO A 294 8.29 -3.69 -3.66
N VAL A 295 7.46 -3.95 -2.64
CA VAL A 295 6.39 -4.95 -2.68
C VAL A 295 5.09 -4.24 -2.42
N VAL A 296 4.18 -4.22 -3.39
CA VAL A 296 2.94 -3.45 -3.33
C VAL A 296 1.74 -4.37 -3.23
N LYS A 297 0.93 -4.12 -2.20
CA LYS A 297 -0.31 -4.83 -1.90
C LYS A 297 -1.51 -4.01 -2.31
N ALA A 298 -2.33 -4.54 -3.21
CA ALA A 298 -3.66 -3.99 -3.47
C ALA A 298 -4.77 -4.78 -2.77
N HIS A 299 -5.94 -4.19 -2.61
CA HIS A 299 -7.09 -4.88 -2.01
C HIS A 299 -7.56 -6.05 -2.88
N GLY A 300 -8.10 -7.13 -2.27
CA GLY A 300 -8.59 -8.29 -3.03
C GLY A 300 -9.65 -7.93 -4.08
N SER A 301 -10.51 -6.97 -3.78
CA SER A 301 -11.56 -6.47 -4.68
C SER A 301 -11.10 -5.38 -5.66
N SER A 302 -9.80 -5.18 -5.84
CA SER A 302 -9.25 -4.12 -6.71
C SER A 302 -9.80 -4.19 -8.13
N SER A 303 -10.10 -3.02 -8.68
CA SER A 303 -10.48 -2.81 -10.07
C SER A 303 -9.25 -2.62 -10.96
N ALA A 304 -9.43 -2.68 -12.28
CA ALA A 304 -8.37 -2.37 -13.24
C ALA A 304 -7.75 -0.98 -13.02
N SER A 305 -8.56 0.02 -12.65
CA SER A 305 -8.07 1.36 -12.30
C SER A 305 -7.15 1.34 -11.08
N SER A 306 -7.51 0.60 -10.02
CA SER A 306 -6.65 0.47 -8.82
C SER A 306 -5.33 -0.21 -9.14
N VAL A 307 -5.35 -1.24 -9.99
CA VAL A 307 -4.13 -1.92 -10.47
C VAL A 307 -3.26 -0.97 -11.27
N TYR A 308 -3.84 -0.22 -12.20
CA TYR A 308 -3.13 0.79 -12.96
C TYR A 308 -2.43 1.83 -12.06
N PHE A 309 -3.13 2.37 -11.05
CA PHE A 309 -2.53 3.31 -10.11
C PHE A 309 -1.40 2.68 -9.27
N ALA A 310 -1.52 1.39 -8.93
CA ALA A 310 -0.43 0.68 -8.27
C ALA A 310 0.80 0.51 -9.18
N MET A 311 0.62 0.27 -10.48
CA MET A 311 1.74 0.22 -11.44
C MET A 311 2.44 1.58 -11.55
N LYS A 312 1.66 2.67 -11.64
CA LYS A 312 2.17 4.04 -11.63
C LYS A 312 2.96 4.36 -10.36
N GLN A 313 2.43 3.96 -9.18
CA GLN A 313 3.12 4.11 -7.90
C GLN A 313 4.45 3.35 -7.89
N ILE A 314 4.47 2.10 -8.36
CA ILE A 314 5.68 1.28 -8.44
C ILE A 314 6.73 1.94 -9.35
N ASP A 315 6.34 2.43 -10.53
CA ASP A 315 7.24 3.14 -11.44
C ASP A 315 7.89 4.34 -10.74
N THR A 316 7.09 5.13 -10.02
CA THR A 316 7.58 6.28 -9.25
C THR A 316 8.57 5.85 -8.16
N ILE A 317 8.25 4.80 -7.38
CA ILE A 317 9.12 4.31 -6.30
C ILE A 317 10.46 3.82 -6.86
N VAL A 318 10.44 3.01 -7.93
CA VAL A 318 11.66 2.46 -8.52
C VAL A 318 12.53 3.57 -9.10
N ARG A 319 11.94 4.51 -9.86
CA ARG A 319 12.69 5.62 -10.48
C ARG A 319 13.24 6.62 -9.47
N SER A 320 12.61 6.79 -8.32
CA SER A 320 13.07 7.72 -7.28
C SER A 320 14.40 7.32 -6.65
N GLY A 321 14.76 6.03 -6.71
CA GLY A 321 15.96 5.50 -6.05
C GLY A 321 15.85 5.40 -4.53
N VAL A 322 14.68 5.66 -3.93
CA VAL A 322 14.48 5.72 -2.46
C VAL A 322 14.95 4.46 -1.73
N VAL A 323 14.80 3.28 -2.35
CA VAL A 323 15.26 2.01 -1.73
C VAL A 323 16.78 1.99 -1.59
N LYS A 324 17.52 2.50 -2.59
CA LYS A 324 18.98 2.60 -2.54
C LYS A 324 19.43 3.53 -1.42
N ASP A 325 18.84 4.71 -1.35
CA ASP A 325 19.21 5.70 -0.32
C ASP A 325 18.87 5.21 1.09
N LEU A 326 17.82 4.38 1.25
CA LEU A 326 17.54 3.70 2.51
C LEU A 326 18.58 2.62 2.85
N VAL A 327 19.05 1.86 1.85
CA VAL A 327 20.14 0.89 2.06
C VAL A 327 21.38 1.62 2.58
N ASP A 328 21.78 2.70 1.91
CA ASP A 328 22.93 3.50 2.29
C ASP A 328 22.77 4.06 3.72
N TYR A 329 21.61 4.62 4.06
CA TYR A 329 21.31 5.13 5.40
C TYR A 329 21.43 4.07 6.52
N PHE A 330 20.89 2.86 6.30
CA PHE A 330 20.90 1.80 7.31
C PHE A 330 22.22 1.00 7.37
N GLU A 331 23.07 1.08 6.33
CA GLU A 331 24.40 0.48 6.35
C GLU A 331 25.46 1.38 7.02
N GLU A 332 25.23 2.70 7.06
CA GLU A 332 26.10 3.67 7.75
C GLU A 332 25.87 3.74 9.27
N LYS A 333 24.75 3.21 9.78
CA LYS A 333 24.40 3.13 11.22
C LYS A 333 24.70 1.76 11.81
#